data_c0e767d6525c02743c2737f3e8e082f1
#
_entry.id   c0e767d6525c02743c2737f3e8e082f1
#
_cell.length_a   1.000
_cell.length_b   1.000
_cell.length_c   1.000
_cell.angle_alpha   90.00
_cell.angle_beta   90.00
_cell.angle_gamma   90.00
#
_symmetry.space_group_name_H-M   'P 1'
#
loop_
_entity.id
_entity.type
_entity.pdbx_description
1 polymer ?
#
loop_
_entity_poly.entity_id
_entity_poly.type
_entity_poly.pdbx_seq_one_letter_code
_entity_poly.pdbx_strand_id
1 'polypeptide(L)'
;QDMEGFSNKILPSVQPTHATSDMYWAEDRVGPSRIDGAYSYKALLNESNVIGLGTDFPVEKVNPFHTFYAAVARKDLSGYPDEGFQFQNALSREETLKGMTIWAAYLNFEEGEKGSIEKNKFADFIIVDRDIMKVDIKKAANTTVLKTYLSGELVYSNTKTN
;
A
#
# COMPACT_ATOMS: atom_id res chain seq x y z
N GLN A 1 14.44 6.17 -18.72
CA GLN A 1 14.79 5.19 -19.77
C GLN A 1 14.23 3.79 -19.44
N ASP A 2 14.29 3.36 -18.16
CA ASP A 2 13.88 1.99 -17.79
C ASP A 2 12.35 1.88 -17.59
N MET A 3 11.66 2.98 -17.37
CA MET A 3 10.20 3.01 -17.16
C MET A 3 9.42 2.60 -18.41
N GLU A 4 9.92 2.91 -19.61
CA GLU A 4 9.32 2.50 -20.88
C GLU A 4 9.28 0.97 -21.09
N GLY A 5 10.08 0.22 -20.30
CA GLY A 5 10.05 -1.24 -20.31
C GLY A 5 8.89 -1.86 -19.53
N PHE A 6 8.24 -1.10 -18.63
CA PHE A 6 7.05 -1.56 -17.93
C PHE A 6 5.86 -1.53 -18.86
N SER A 7 5.23 -2.65 -18.99
CA SER A 7 4.04 -2.86 -19.83
C SER A 7 3.09 -3.80 -19.08
N ASN A 8 1.95 -4.12 -19.66
CA ASN A 8 1.02 -5.12 -19.11
C ASN A 8 1.64 -6.51 -18.85
N LYS A 9 2.92 -6.71 -19.19
CA LYS A 9 3.65 -7.98 -18.98
C LYS A 9 4.66 -7.91 -17.83
N ILE A 10 5.05 -6.71 -17.40
CA ILE A 10 5.96 -6.50 -16.26
C ILE A 10 5.21 -5.67 -15.23
N LEU A 11 4.82 -6.30 -14.14
CA LEU A 11 4.00 -5.68 -13.10
C LEU A 11 4.86 -5.36 -11.87
N PRO A 12 4.85 -4.10 -11.41
CA PRO A 12 5.63 -3.69 -10.25
C PRO A 12 5.00 -4.21 -8.95
N SER A 13 5.87 -4.70 -8.06
CA SER A 13 5.55 -4.99 -6.66
C SER A 13 6.46 -4.11 -5.79
N VAL A 14 5.87 -3.23 -4.99
CA VAL A 14 6.59 -2.19 -4.26
C VAL A 14 6.13 -2.08 -2.80
N GLN A 15 6.93 -1.39 -2.00
CA GLN A 15 6.73 -1.20 -0.57
C GLN A 15 6.65 0.29 -0.25
N PRO A 16 5.45 0.87 -0.13
CA PRO A 16 5.27 2.30 0.06
C PRO A 16 5.99 2.89 1.28
N THR A 17 6.14 2.11 2.35
CA THR A 17 6.85 2.53 3.57
C THR A 17 8.32 2.82 3.31
N HIS A 18 8.98 2.15 2.35
CA HIS A 18 10.37 2.44 1.99
C HIS A 18 10.55 3.91 1.55
N ALA A 19 9.61 4.48 0.82
CA ALA A 19 9.72 5.90 0.44
C ALA A 19 9.81 6.84 1.64
N THR A 20 9.14 6.50 2.74
CA THR A 20 9.03 7.36 3.93
C THR A 20 10.03 6.99 5.03
N SER A 21 10.62 5.80 4.99
CA SER A 21 11.73 5.40 5.86
C SER A 21 13.08 5.78 5.27
N ASP A 22 13.22 5.70 3.94
CA ASP A 22 14.49 5.93 3.25
C ASP A 22 14.73 7.41 2.88
N MET A 23 13.70 8.26 2.85
CA MET A 23 13.79 9.66 2.44
C MET A 23 14.89 10.44 3.18
N TYR A 24 15.26 10.01 4.38
CA TYR A 24 16.26 10.67 5.22
C TYR A 24 17.72 10.48 4.74
N TRP A 25 17.96 9.47 3.89
CA TRP A 25 19.30 9.10 3.46
C TRP A 25 19.38 8.71 1.98
N ALA A 26 18.25 8.51 1.31
CA ALA A 26 18.22 8.00 -0.06
C ALA A 26 18.95 8.94 -1.04
N GLU A 27 18.78 10.26 -0.91
CA GLU A 27 19.47 11.23 -1.76
C GLU A 27 21.01 11.14 -1.61
N ASP A 28 21.51 10.93 -0.40
CA ASP A 28 22.94 10.76 -0.14
C ASP A 28 23.52 9.52 -0.84
N ARG A 29 22.67 8.53 -1.12
CA ARG A 29 23.09 7.27 -1.80
C ARG A 29 22.98 7.33 -3.30
N VAL A 30 21.89 7.91 -3.82
CA VAL A 30 21.62 7.91 -5.26
C VAL A 30 22.04 9.23 -5.94
N GLY A 31 22.20 10.29 -5.17
CA GLY A 31 22.52 11.65 -5.62
C GLY A 31 21.29 12.44 -6.09
N PRO A 32 21.40 13.80 -6.12
CA PRO A 32 20.27 14.70 -6.37
C PRO A 32 19.67 14.53 -7.77
N SER A 33 20.44 14.10 -8.76
CA SER A 33 19.94 13.91 -10.12
C SER A 33 19.10 12.63 -10.30
N ARG A 34 19.19 11.68 -9.38
CA ARG A 34 18.48 10.38 -9.48
C ARG A 34 17.38 10.20 -8.45
N ILE A 35 17.38 11.01 -7.39
CA ILE A 35 16.38 10.89 -6.32
C ILE A 35 14.95 11.08 -6.84
N ASP A 36 14.73 11.91 -7.83
CA ASP A 36 13.39 12.15 -8.43
C ASP A 36 12.83 10.90 -9.11
N GLY A 37 13.70 9.98 -9.54
CA GLY A 37 13.31 8.70 -10.12
C GLY A 37 13.12 7.58 -9.09
N ALA A 38 13.51 7.80 -7.83
CA ALA A 38 13.34 6.82 -6.77
C ALA A 38 11.91 6.85 -6.22
N TYR A 39 11.40 5.70 -5.79
CA TYR A 39 10.05 5.57 -5.18
C TYR A 39 8.91 6.13 -6.05
N SER A 40 9.05 6.06 -7.38
CA SER A 40 8.14 6.65 -8.37
C SER A 40 6.88 5.81 -8.60
N TYR A 41 6.14 5.48 -7.53
CA TYR A 41 5.04 4.51 -7.57
C TYR A 41 3.90 4.93 -8.48
N LYS A 42 3.57 6.23 -8.54
CA LYS A 42 2.52 6.73 -9.44
C LYS A 42 2.93 6.60 -10.91
N ALA A 43 4.19 6.88 -11.22
CA ALA A 43 4.71 6.70 -12.57
C ALA A 43 4.69 5.21 -12.98
N LEU A 44 5.13 4.30 -12.10
CA LEU A 44 5.04 2.86 -12.32
C LEU A 44 3.60 2.40 -12.57
N LEU A 45 2.64 2.86 -11.76
CA LEU A 45 1.23 2.54 -11.94
C LEU A 45 0.69 3.04 -13.29
N ASN A 46 1.07 4.24 -13.71
CA ASN A 46 0.63 4.81 -14.98
C ASN A 46 1.12 3.98 -16.19
N GLU A 47 2.33 3.41 -16.12
CA GLU A 47 2.90 2.58 -17.17
C GLU A 47 2.33 1.15 -17.17
N SER A 48 2.15 0.56 -15.98
CA SER A 48 1.76 -0.84 -15.84
C SER A 48 0.26 -1.07 -15.67
N ASN A 49 -0.52 -0.03 -15.35
CA ASN A 49 -1.94 -0.06 -14.98
C ASN A 49 -2.27 -0.87 -13.70
N VAL A 50 -1.31 -1.60 -13.17
CA VAL A 50 -1.45 -2.44 -11.97
C VAL A 50 -0.17 -2.33 -11.14
N ILE A 51 -0.29 -2.21 -9.83
CA ILE A 51 0.83 -2.19 -8.89
C ILE A 51 0.46 -2.98 -7.62
N GLY A 52 1.31 -3.91 -7.21
CA GLY A 52 1.16 -4.62 -5.94
C GLY A 52 1.86 -3.88 -4.81
N LEU A 53 1.23 -3.80 -3.65
CA LEU A 53 1.76 -3.12 -2.47
C LEU A 53 1.94 -4.10 -1.32
N GLY A 54 3.14 -4.11 -0.74
CA GLY A 54 3.50 -4.93 0.41
C GLY A 54 4.17 -4.14 1.52
N THR A 55 4.42 -4.80 2.67
CA THR A 55 5.13 -4.21 3.81
C THR A 55 6.63 -4.49 3.79
N ASP A 56 7.05 -5.58 3.15
CA ASP A 56 8.41 -6.13 3.26
C ASP A 56 8.81 -6.44 4.72
N PHE A 57 7.84 -6.92 5.51
CA PHE A 57 8.16 -7.36 6.87
C PHE A 57 9.17 -8.54 6.84
N PRO A 58 10.24 -8.51 7.65
CA PRO A 58 10.49 -7.66 8.82
C PRO A 58 11.36 -6.42 8.57
N VAL A 59 11.68 -6.07 7.33
CA VAL A 59 12.41 -4.84 6.99
C VAL A 59 11.61 -3.63 7.47
N GLU A 60 10.32 -3.59 7.14
CA GLU A 60 9.37 -2.61 7.65
C GLU A 60 8.43 -3.25 8.69
N LYS A 61 7.60 -2.41 9.33
CA LYS A 61 6.60 -2.90 10.28
C LYS A 61 5.50 -3.68 9.57
N VAL A 62 5.02 -4.75 10.20
CA VAL A 62 3.98 -5.65 9.65
C VAL A 62 2.61 -4.97 9.45
N ASN A 63 2.34 -3.81 10.07
CA ASN A 63 1.04 -3.16 10.02
C ASN A 63 0.71 -2.63 8.61
N PRO A 64 -0.28 -3.19 7.88
CA PRO A 64 -0.60 -2.79 6.51
C PRO A 64 -1.19 -1.37 6.41
N PHE A 65 -1.74 -0.82 7.50
CA PHE A 65 -2.24 0.56 7.50
C PHE A 65 -1.12 1.60 7.44
N HIS A 66 0.11 1.24 7.85
CA HIS A 66 1.29 2.08 7.62
C HIS A 66 1.64 2.14 6.14
N THR A 67 1.54 1.01 5.41
CA THR A 67 1.69 0.97 3.96
C THR A 67 0.63 1.83 3.26
N PHE A 68 -0.64 1.72 3.69
CA PHE A 68 -1.72 2.56 3.17
C PHE A 68 -1.44 4.04 3.39
N TYR A 69 -1.04 4.42 4.60
CA TYR A 69 -0.71 5.81 4.93
C TYR A 69 0.46 6.34 4.10
N ALA A 70 1.56 5.59 4.03
CA ALA A 70 2.76 5.98 3.28
C ALA A 70 2.48 6.13 1.78
N ALA A 71 1.68 5.25 1.19
CA ALA A 71 1.30 5.32 -0.23
C ALA A 71 0.50 6.59 -0.56
N VAL A 72 -0.43 6.97 0.33
CA VAL A 72 -1.34 8.10 0.11
C VAL A 72 -0.75 9.43 0.56
N ALA A 73 -0.14 9.47 1.76
CA ALA A 73 0.34 10.71 2.36
C ALA A 73 1.78 11.05 1.97
N ARG A 74 2.58 10.05 1.61
CA ARG A 74 4.02 10.21 1.36
C ARG A 74 4.77 10.83 2.54
N LYS A 75 4.34 10.49 3.76
CA LYS A 75 4.84 11.00 5.04
C LYS A 75 5.17 9.85 5.96
N ASP A 76 6.10 10.07 6.87
CA ASP A 76 6.29 9.16 7.98
C ASP A 76 5.16 9.28 9.03
N LEU A 77 5.19 8.44 10.05
CA LEU A 77 4.14 8.41 11.08
C LEU A 77 4.13 9.66 11.98
N SER A 78 5.19 10.48 11.97
CA SER A 78 5.21 11.78 12.64
C SER A 78 4.45 12.84 11.84
N GLY A 79 4.29 12.62 10.53
CA GLY A 79 3.67 13.51 9.58
C GLY A 79 4.66 14.29 8.74
N TYR A 80 5.95 13.94 8.81
CA TYR A 80 7.02 14.60 8.04
C TYR A 80 7.24 13.89 6.69
N PRO A 81 7.64 14.64 5.63
CA PRO A 81 7.65 16.10 5.51
C PRO A 81 6.24 16.68 5.29
N ASP A 82 6.01 17.94 5.62
CA ASP A 82 4.69 18.58 5.58
C ASP A 82 3.99 18.48 4.22
N GLU A 83 4.73 18.60 3.13
CA GLU A 83 4.21 18.47 1.76
C GLU A 83 4.17 17.02 1.24
N GLY A 84 4.72 16.07 2.00
CA GLY A 84 4.92 14.69 1.55
C GLY A 84 6.17 14.52 0.66
N PHE A 85 6.94 13.46 0.91
CA PHE A 85 8.14 13.15 0.13
C PHE A 85 7.77 12.78 -1.32
N GLN A 86 8.20 13.61 -2.29
CA GLN A 86 7.86 13.43 -3.71
C GLN A 86 6.35 13.18 -3.91
N PHE A 87 5.51 14.09 -3.43
CA PHE A 87 4.05 13.92 -3.38
C PHE A 87 3.41 13.64 -4.75
N GLN A 88 4.05 14.03 -5.85
CA GLN A 88 3.62 13.67 -7.22
C GLN A 88 3.56 12.15 -7.45
N ASN A 89 4.25 11.36 -6.64
CA ASN A 89 4.27 9.90 -6.67
C ASN A 89 3.27 9.26 -5.66
N ALA A 90 2.42 10.06 -5.02
CA ALA A 90 1.38 9.56 -4.14
C ALA A 90 0.31 8.78 -4.94
N LEU A 91 -0.19 7.72 -4.33
CA LEU A 91 -1.34 6.98 -4.85
C LEU A 91 -2.63 7.50 -4.20
N SER A 92 -3.73 7.45 -4.92
CA SER A 92 -5.04 7.67 -4.32
C SER A 92 -5.38 6.55 -3.31
N ARG A 93 -6.35 6.79 -2.44
CA ARG A 93 -6.83 5.75 -1.50
C ARG A 93 -7.35 4.52 -2.24
N GLU A 94 -8.06 4.73 -3.35
CA GLU A 94 -8.60 3.65 -4.16
C GLU A 94 -7.49 2.82 -4.83
N GLU A 95 -6.50 3.47 -5.45
CA GLU A 95 -5.34 2.81 -6.04
C GLU A 95 -4.56 2.03 -4.97
N THR A 96 -4.38 2.64 -3.79
CA THR A 96 -3.69 2.00 -2.67
C THR A 96 -4.44 0.76 -2.19
N LEU A 97 -5.76 0.86 -2.00
CA LEU A 97 -6.57 -0.28 -1.57
C LEU A 97 -6.52 -1.40 -2.61
N LYS A 98 -6.66 -1.08 -3.91
CA LYS A 98 -6.51 -2.05 -4.99
C LYS A 98 -5.14 -2.70 -5.00
N GLY A 99 -4.07 -1.93 -4.81
CA GLY A 99 -2.70 -2.42 -4.73
C GLY A 99 -2.46 -3.39 -3.58
N MET A 100 -3.15 -3.19 -2.47
CA MET A 100 -3.08 -4.07 -1.29
C MET A 100 -4.01 -5.28 -1.38
N THR A 101 -4.91 -5.33 -2.35
CA THR A 101 -5.96 -6.37 -2.45
C THR A 101 -6.02 -7.00 -3.83
N ILE A 102 -6.92 -6.54 -4.70
CA ILE A 102 -7.18 -7.20 -5.99
C ILE A 102 -5.98 -7.17 -6.94
N TRP A 103 -5.19 -6.10 -6.95
CA TRP A 103 -3.99 -6.06 -7.79
C TRP A 103 -2.87 -6.94 -7.24
N ALA A 104 -2.74 -7.06 -5.90
CA ALA A 104 -1.82 -8.03 -5.31
C ALA A 104 -2.24 -9.48 -5.64
N ALA A 105 -3.53 -9.79 -5.61
CA ALA A 105 -4.04 -11.09 -6.05
C ALA A 105 -3.75 -11.34 -7.54
N TYR A 106 -3.92 -10.31 -8.38
CA TYR A 106 -3.61 -10.37 -9.81
C TYR A 106 -2.12 -10.66 -10.08
N LEU A 107 -1.22 -10.03 -9.33
CA LEU A 107 0.22 -10.32 -9.44
C LEU A 107 0.56 -11.77 -9.11
N ASN A 108 -0.27 -12.41 -8.30
CA ASN A 108 -0.10 -13.81 -7.89
C ASN A 108 -0.98 -14.80 -8.69
N PHE A 109 -1.69 -14.31 -9.72
CA PHE A 109 -2.61 -15.12 -10.55
C PHE A 109 -3.79 -15.71 -9.77
N GLU A 110 -4.26 -15.02 -8.73
CA GLU A 110 -5.32 -15.47 -7.83
C GLU A 110 -6.52 -14.50 -7.80
N GLU A 111 -6.60 -13.54 -8.73
CA GLU A 111 -7.67 -12.55 -8.80
C GLU A 111 -9.07 -13.16 -9.03
N GLY A 112 -9.12 -14.36 -9.56
CA GLY A 112 -10.36 -15.13 -9.71
C GLY A 112 -10.89 -15.73 -8.40
N GLU A 113 -10.02 -15.86 -7.39
CA GLU A 113 -10.33 -16.56 -6.14
C GLU A 113 -10.37 -15.64 -4.92
N LYS A 114 -9.61 -14.54 -4.91
CA LYS A 114 -9.49 -13.59 -3.80
C LYS A 114 -9.15 -12.16 -4.23
N GLY A 115 -8.95 -11.26 -3.27
CA GLY A 115 -8.58 -9.87 -3.48
C GLY A 115 -9.78 -8.91 -3.63
N SER A 116 -11.00 -9.43 -3.72
CA SER A 116 -12.24 -8.64 -3.72
C SER A 116 -13.38 -9.42 -3.06
N ILE A 117 -14.36 -8.69 -2.53
CA ILE A 117 -15.58 -9.29 -1.94
C ILE A 117 -16.60 -9.47 -3.06
N GLU A 118 -16.56 -10.61 -3.73
CA GLU A 118 -17.41 -10.96 -4.86
C GLU A 118 -17.92 -12.39 -4.73
N LYS A 119 -19.06 -12.68 -5.42
CA LYS A 119 -19.61 -14.04 -5.47
C LYS A 119 -18.59 -15.00 -6.07
N ASN A 120 -18.46 -16.18 -5.47
CA ASN A 120 -17.57 -17.28 -5.84
C ASN A 120 -16.08 -17.05 -5.51
N LYS A 121 -15.73 -15.98 -4.79
CA LYS A 121 -14.39 -15.82 -4.21
C LYS A 121 -14.35 -16.24 -2.74
N PHE A 122 -13.17 -16.52 -2.24
CA PHE A 122 -12.97 -16.77 -0.82
C PHE A 122 -13.47 -15.60 0.01
N ALA A 123 -14.15 -15.89 1.10
CA ALA A 123 -14.63 -14.89 2.05
C ALA A 123 -13.49 -14.48 3.02
N ASP A 124 -12.41 -13.93 2.43
CA ASP A 124 -11.25 -13.40 3.12
C ASP A 124 -11.42 -11.89 3.28
N PHE A 125 -11.75 -11.43 4.49
CA PHE A 125 -11.95 -10.01 4.75
C PHE A 125 -11.69 -9.65 6.21
N ILE A 126 -11.48 -8.35 6.44
CA ILE A 126 -11.34 -7.78 7.78
C ILE A 126 -12.48 -6.78 8.05
N ILE A 127 -12.84 -6.66 9.32
CA ILE A 127 -13.68 -5.57 9.82
C ILE A 127 -12.77 -4.63 10.62
N VAL A 128 -12.85 -3.35 10.31
CA VAL A 128 -12.01 -2.32 10.92
C VAL A 128 -12.85 -1.30 11.70
N ASP A 129 -12.22 -0.58 12.62
CA ASP A 129 -12.87 0.39 13.51
C ASP A 129 -13.27 1.70 12.83
N ARG A 130 -12.83 1.93 11.58
CA ARG A 130 -13.07 3.18 10.85
C ARG A 130 -13.05 3.00 9.34
N ASP A 131 -13.69 3.91 8.62
CA ASP A 131 -13.68 3.97 7.16
C ASP A 131 -12.39 4.67 6.69
N ILE A 132 -11.37 3.88 6.33
CA ILE A 132 -10.06 4.37 5.87
C ILE A 132 -10.16 5.16 4.55
N MET A 133 -11.26 5.03 3.83
CA MET A 133 -11.49 5.76 2.58
C MET A 133 -11.95 7.21 2.83
N LYS A 134 -12.47 7.52 4.05
CA LYS A 134 -13.06 8.83 4.36
C LYS A 134 -12.39 9.58 5.49
N VAL A 135 -11.88 8.88 6.51
CA VAL A 135 -11.25 9.55 7.66
C VAL A 135 -10.03 10.38 7.23
N ASP A 136 -9.62 11.33 8.08
CA ASP A 136 -8.33 11.98 7.91
C ASP A 136 -7.23 10.93 7.71
N ILE A 137 -6.33 11.17 6.73
CA ILE A 137 -5.34 10.16 6.33
C ILE A 137 -4.41 9.77 7.49
N LYS A 138 -4.08 10.70 8.37
CA LYS A 138 -3.28 10.41 9.56
C LYS A 138 -3.99 9.44 10.51
N LYS A 139 -5.32 9.49 10.57
CA LYS A 139 -6.11 8.54 11.37
C LYS A 139 -6.17 7.15 10.73
N ALA A 140 -6.03 7.05 9.41
CA ALA A 140 -6.01 5.76 8.71
C ALA A 140 -4.81 4.90 9.14
N ALA A 141 -3.63 5.50 9.42
CA ALA A 141 -2.45 4.78 9.94
C ALA A 141 -2.69 4.07 11.28
N ASN A 142 -3.64 4.57 12.08
CA ASN A 142 -3.99 4.04 13.41
C ASN A 142 -5.28 3.20 13.37
N THR A 143 -5.63 2.64 12.24
CA THR A 143 -6.79 1.75 12.09
C THR A 143 -6.57 0.46 12.86
N THR A 144 -7.63 0.02 13.54
CA THR A 144 -7.62 -1.23 14.31
C THR A 144 -8.47 -2.27 13.60
N VAL A 145 -7.92 -3.47 13.40
CA VAL A 145 -8.70 -4.62 12.96
C VAL A 145 -9.55 -5.12 14.12
N LEU A 146 -10.86 -5.16 13.93
CA LEU A 146 -11.82 -5.67 14.90
C LEU A 146 -12.04 -7.17 14.72
N LYS A 147 -12.13 -7.63 13.45
CA LYS A 147 -12.29 -9.05 13.13
C LYS A 147 -11.54 -9.40 11.85
N THR A 148 -11.08 -10.64 11.75
CA THR A 148 -10.52 -11.20 10.52
C THR A 148 -11.26 -12.50 10.20
N TYR A 149 -11.68 -12.62 8.95
CA TYR A 149 -12.29 -13.84 8.41
C TYR A 149 -11.39 -14.42 7.33
N LEU A 150 -11.20 -15.73 7.35
CA LEU A 150 -10.48 -16.49 6.35
C LEU A 150 -11.40 -17.62 5.86
N SER A 151 -11.68 -17.66 4.57
CA SER A 151 -12.65 -18.59 3.95
C SER A 151 -14.01 -18.58 4.66
N GLY A 152 -14.44 -17.43 5.18
CA GLY A 152 -15.68 -17.26 5.93
C GLY A 152 -15.61 -17.63 7.42
N GLU A 153 -14.50 -18.21 7.88
CA GLU A 153 -14.29 -18.54 9.30
C GLU A 153 -13.70 -17.34 10.06
N LEU A 154 -14.23 -17.06 11.24
CA LEU A 154 -13.69 -16.02 12.14
C LEU A 154 -12.40 -16.53 12.78
N VAL A 155 -11.24 -16.00 12.32
CA VAL A 155 -9.92 -16.41 12.83
C VAL A 155 -9.31 -15.43 13.83
N TYR A 156 -9.82 -14.19 13.88
CA TYR A 156 -9.40 -13.19 14.85
C TYR A 156 -10.57 -12.29 15.27
N SER A 157 -10.66 -12.00 16.55
CA SER A 157 -11.57 -11.02 17.12
C SER A 157 -10.85 -10.19 18.19
N ASN A 158 -10.86 -8.86 18.02
CA ASN A 158 -10.33 -7.95 19.05
C ASN A 158 -11.33 -7.89 20.21
N THR A 159 -10.99 -8.50 21.34
CA THR A 159 -11.82 -8.53 22.55
C THR A 159 -11.70 -7.27 23.42
N LYS A 160 -10.91 -6.28 23.00
CA LYS A 160 -10.69 -5.02 23.75
C LYS A 160 -11.74 -3.95 23.47
N THR A 161 -12.90 -4.28 22.93
CA THR A 161 -14.00 -3.32 22.75
C THR A 161 -14.95 -3.46 23.92
N ASN A 162 -14.71 -2.72 24.98
CA ASN A 162 -15.70 -2.29 25.94
C ASN A 162 -15.87 -0.79 25.84
#